data_c374e790f29fb83995a0aa19688316f2
#
_entry.id   c374e790f29fb83995a0aa19688316f2
#
_cell.length_a   1.000
_cell.length_b   1.000
_cell.length_c   1.000
_cell.angle_alpha   90.00
_cell.angle_beta   90.00
_cell.angle_gamma   90.00
#
_symmetry.space_group_name_H-M   'P 1'
#
loop_
_entity.id
_entity.type
_entity.pdbx_description
1 polymer ?
#
loop_
_entity_poly.entity_id
_entity_poly.type
_entity_poly.pdbx_seq_one_letter_code
_entity_poly.pdbx_strand_id
1 'polypeptide(L)'
;GGSHCDAMHFAEEFTGRYRKDRRPLGALALGDPSHVTCVSNDYGFADIFSRQLEGLAREGDLLLGISTSGNSENVIRAVQSAKKIGVR
;
A
#
# COMPACT_ATOMS: atom_id res chain seq x y z
N GLY A 1 -1.22 10.09 -7.21
CA GLY A 1 -1.73 10.23 -8.56
C GLY A 1 -2.33 8.94 -9.09
N GLY A 2 -2.17 8.69 -10.40
CA GLY A 2 -2.78 7.55 -11.09
C GLY A 2 -2.41 6.18 -10.50
N SER A 3 -1.17 5.99 -10.08
CA SER A 3 -0.76 4.73 -9.45
C SER A 3 -1.53 4.45 -8.16
N HIS A 4 -1.89 5.48 -7.40
CA HIS A 4 -2.72 5.32 -6.21
C HIS A 4 -4.15 4.93 -6.58
N CYS A 5 -4.69 5.51 -7.64
CA CYS A 5 -5.99 5.12 -8.18
C CYS A 5 -5.99 3.64 -8.61
N ASP A 6 -4.91 3.20 -9.25
CA ASP A 6 -4.74 1.79 -9.64
C ASP A 6 -4.68 0.88 -8.40
N ALA A 7 -3.98 1.29 -7.36
CA ALA A 7 -3.92 0.53 -6.10
C ALA A 7 -5.30 0.42 -5.44
N MET A 8 -6.06 1.50 -5.41
CA MET A 8 -7.42 1.51 -4.87
C MET A 8 -8.34 0.59 -5.69
N HIS A 9 -8.28 0.67 -7.00
CA HIS A 9 -9.08 -0.18 -7.89
C HIS A 9 -8.71 -1.65 -7.71
N PHE A 10 -7.42 -1.96 -7.65
CA PHE A 10 -6.94 -3.32 -7.42
C PHE A 10 -7.47 -3.88 -6.09
N ALA A 11 -7.37 -3.12 -5.01
CA ALA A 11 -7.85 -3.55 -3.69
C ALA A 11 -9.37 -3.78 -3.68
N GLU A 12 -10.12 -2.92 -4.35
CA GLU A 12 -11.58 -3.01 -4.45
C GLU A 12 -12.02 -4.31 -5.17
N GLU A 13 -11.27 -4.74 -6.19
CA GLU A 13 -11.58 -5.99 -6.89
C GLU A 13 -11.45 -7.23 -5.97
N PHE A 14 -10.61 -7.15 -4.93
CA PHE A 14 -10.49 -8.21 -3.92
C PHE A 14 -11.61 -8.16 -2.88
N THR A 15 -11.91 -6.98 -2.36
CA THR A 15 -12.93 -6.82 -1.32
C THR A 15 -14.35 -6.92 -1.90
N GLY A 16 -14.55 -6.48 -3.12
CA GLY A 16 -15.76 -6.69 -3.89
C GLY A 16 -15.70 -8.00 -4.65
N ARG A 17 -15.65 -7.90 -5.95
CA ARG A 17 -15.44 -9.06 -6.83
C ARG A 17 -14.87 -8.63 -8.17
N TYR A 18 -14.25 -9.56 -8.85
CA TYR A 18 -13.84 -9.36 -10.24
C TYR A 18 -14.46 -10.47 -11.11
N ARG A 19 -15.36 -10.08 -12.01
CA ARG A 19 -16.10 -10.93 -12.96
C ARG A 19 -17.00 -11.98 -12.28
N LYS A 20 -16.42 -12.94 -11.57
CA LYS A 20 -17.17 -14.00 -10.89
C LYS A 20 -17.48 -13.62 -9.46
N ASP A 21 -18.67 -14.00 -9.00
CA ASP A 21 -19.03 -13.84 -7.61
C ASP A 21 -18.22 -14.79 -6.73
N ARG A 22 -17.71 -14.29 -5.62
CA ARG A 22 -16.95 -15.05 -4.63
C ARG A 22 -16.93 -14.30 -3.29
N ARG A 23 -16.45 -14.96 -2.24
CA ARG A 23 -16.30 -14.31 -0.95
C ARG A 23 -15.33 -13.14 -1.03
N PRO A 24 -15.52 -12.10 -0.22
CA PRO A 24 -14.56 -11.01 -0.12
C PRO A 24 -13.18 -11.50 0.35
N LEU A 25 -12.13 -10.89 -0.19
CA LEU A 25 -10.76 -11.15 0.20
C LEU A 25 -10.14 -9.85 0.75
N GLY A 26 -9.27 -9.98 1.75
CA GLY A 26 -8.64 -8.83 2.38
C GLY A 26 -7.64 -8.15 1.45
N ALA A 27 -7.88 -6.89 1.17
CA ALA A 27 -6.95 -6.03 0.44
C ALA A 27 -7.16 -4.57 0.82
N LEU A 28 -6.10 -3.79 0.84
CA LEU A 28 -6.14 -2.40 1.26
C LEU A 28 -5.14 -1.59 0.43
N ALA A 29 -5.57 -0.47 -0.11
CA ALA A 29 -4.65 0.51 -0.68
C ALA A 29 -4.12 1.41 0.42
N LEU A 30 -2.80 1.50 0.55
CA LEU A 30 -2.16 2.39 1.50
C LEU A 30 -2.24 3.84 1.02
N GLY A 31 -2.39 4.79 1.93
CA GLY A 31 -2.31 6.20 1.60
C GLY A 31 -3.64 6.94 1.61
N ASP A 32 -4.49 6.69 2.60
CA ASP A 32 -5.67 7.54 2.83
C ASP A 32 -5.23 8.97 3.15
N PRO A 33 -6.05 9.98 2.84
CA PRO A 33 -5.64 11.38 2.97
C PRO A 33 -5.22 11.78 4.38
N SER A 34 -5.91 11.28 5.41
CA SER A 34 -5.56 11.59 6.79
C SER A 34 -4.16 11.10 7.16
N HIS A 35 -3.85 9.86 6.81
CA HIS A 35 -2.54 9.27 7.07
C HIS A 35 -1.45 9.98 6.26
N VAL A 36 -1.69 10.25 4.98
CA VAL A 36 -0.71 10.91 4.12
C VAL A 36 -0.37 12.30 4.64
N THR A 37 -1.37 13.10 5.01
CA THR A 37 -1.13 14.45 5.52
C THR A 37 -0.44 14.44 6.87
N CYS A 38 -0.83 13.55 7.77
CA CYS A 38 -0.21 13.42 9.09
C CYS A 38 1.27 12.98 8.98
N VAL A 39 1.53 11.88 8.30
CA VAL A 39 2.90 11.36 8.20
C VAL A 39 3.81 12.29 7.39
N SER A 40 3.29 12.90 6.34
CA SER A 40 4.06 13.88 5.57
C SER A 40 4.51 15.06 6.44
N ASN A 41 3.63 15.51 7.33
CA ASN A 41 3.92 16.62 8.24
C ASN A 41 4.92 16.22 9.34
N ASP A 42 4.75 15.05 9.93
CA ASP A 42 5.49 14.64 11.12
C ASP A 42 6.83 13.96 10.81
N TYR A 43 6.91 13.23 9.71
CA TYR A 43 8.09 12.44 9.32
C TYR A 43 8.63 12.77 7.93
N GLY A 44 7.73 12.99 6.97
CA GLY A 44 8.06 13.28 5.59
C GLY A 44 7.31 12.41 4.61
N PHE A 45 7.17 12.90 3.39
CA PHE A 45 6.44 12.22 2.32
C PHE A 45 7.05 10.86 1.95
N ALA A 46 8.36 10.70 2.17
CA ALA A 46 9.05 9.43 1.90
C ALA A 46 8.57 8.28 2.80
N ASP A 47 7.99 8.56 3.95
CA ASP A 47 7.60 7.57 4.94
C ASP A 47 6.10 7.24 4.94
N ILE A 48 5.31 7.84 4.04
CA ILE A 48 3.85 7.69 4.08
C ILE A 48 3.39 6.23 3.93
N PHE A 49 4.02 5.46 3.07
CA PHE A 49 3.65 4.07 2.84
C PHE A 49 4.33 3.11 3.82
N SER A 50 5.61 3.31 4.09
CA SER A 50 6.36 2.43 5.01
C SER A 50 5.77 2.44 6.42
N ARG A 51 5.42 3.60 6.95
CA ARG A 51 4.82 3.67 8.29
C ARG A 51 3.46 3.00 8.36
N GLN A 52 2.62 3.18 7.35
CA GLN A 52 1.31 2.54 7.32
C GLN A 52 1.44 1.03 7.17
N LEU A 53 2.35 0.58 6.31
CA LEU A 53 2.65 -0.84 6.15
C LEU A 53 3.11 -1.46 7.47
N GLU A 54 4.06 -0.82 8.15
CA GLU A 54 4.58 -1.30 9.43
C GLU A 54 3.50 -1.40 10.52
N GLY A 55 2.51 -0.49 10.48
CA GLY A 55 1.40 -0.51 11.42
C GLY A 55 0.34 -1.58 11.15
N LEU A 56 0.20 -2.02 9.90
CA LEU A 56 -0.89 -2.90 9.48
C LEU A 56 -0.44 -4.29 9.06
N ALA A 57 0.72 -4.40 8.43
CA ALA A 57 1.15 -5.64 7.81
C ALA A 57 1.69 -6.65 8.81
N ARG A 58 1.55 -7.92 8.46
CA ARG A 58 2.07 -9.05 9.23
C ARG A 58 2.88 -9.95 8.32
N GLU A 59 3.76 -10.74 8.92
CA GLU A 59 4.50 -11.77 8.21
C GLU A 59 3.54 -12.65 7.39
N GLY A 60 3.90 -12.90 6.14
CA GLY A 60 3.07 -13.67 5.21
C GLY A 60 2.10 -12.84 4.37
N ASP A 61 1.91 -11.57 4.69
CA ASP A 61 1.13 -10.67 3.83
C ASP A 61 1.87 -10.38 2.53
N LEU A 62 1.17 -9.81 1.57
CA LEU A 62 1.70 -9.45 0.26
C LEU A 62 1.60 -7.94 0.05
N LEU A 63 2.68 -7.35 -0.41
CA LEU A 63 2.71 -5.95 -0.84
C LEU A 63 2.80 -5.87 -2.36
N LEU A 64 1.90 -5.10 -2.97
CA LEU A 64 1.99 -4.72 -4.38
C LEU A 64 2.41 -3.25 -4.46
N GLY A 65 3.59 -2.99 -5.01
CA GLY A 65 4.08 -1.63 -5.25
C GLY A 65 3.84 -1.21 -6.70
N ILE A 66 3.24 -0.06 -6.90
CA ILE A 66 2.96 0.51 -8.22
C ILE A 66 3.65 1.88 -8.32
N SER A 67 4.58 2.01 -9.26
CA SER A 67 5.28 3.27 -9.52
C SER A 67 5.60 3.38 -10.99
N THR A 68 5.18 4.48 -11.63
CA THR A 68 5.46 4.70 -13.06
C THR A 68 6.94 4.96 -13.32
N SER A 69 7.62 5.66 -12.41
CA SER A 69 9.06 5.92 -12.54
C SER A 69 9.92 4.75 -12.07
N GLY A 70 9.38 3.92 -11.18
CA GLY A 70 10.15 2.87 -10.49
C GLY A 70 11.14 3.42 -9.45
N ASN A 71 11.18 4.74 -9.25
CA ASN A 71 12.14 5.42 -8.38
C ASN A 71 11.48 6.23 -7.25
N SER A 72 10.18 6.06 -7.04
CA SER A 72 9.48 6.76 -5.96
C SER A 72 10.00 6.31 -4.61
N GLU A 73 10.64 7.19 -3.86
CA GLU A 73 11.31 6.86 -2.60
C GLU A 73 10.33 6.27 -1.58
N ASN A 74 9.11 6.80 -1.49
CA ASN A 74 8.11 6.28 -0.57
C ASN A 74 7.71 4.83 -0.89
N VAL A 75 7.63 4.46 -2.16
CA VAL A 75 7.35 3.07 -2.58
C VAL A 75 8.55 2.18 -2.27
N ILE A 76 9.77 2.65 -2.55
CA ILE A 76 11.01 1.91 -2.26
C ILE A 76 11.12 1.63 -0.76
N ARG A 77 10.86 2.61 0.10
CA ARG A 77 10.89 2.44 1.56
C ARG A 77 9.84 1.44 2.04
N ALA A 78 8.65 1.44 1.44
CA ALA A 78 7.63 0.43 1.75
C ALA A 78 8.11 -0.99 1.42
N VAL A 79 8.75 -1.17 0.28
CA VAL A 79 9.32 -2.47 -0.13
C VAL A 79 10.42 -2.91 0.84
N GLN A 80 11.28 -1.99 1.29
CA GLN A 80 12.32 -2.30 2.26
C GLN A 80 11.72 -2.70 3.61
N SER A 81 10.70 -2.00 4.09
CA SER A 81 9.98 -2.35 5.31
C SER A 81 9.29 -3.71 5.19
N ALA A 82 8.68 -3.98 4.06
CA ALA A 82 8.03 -5.27 3.78
C ALA A 82 9.02 -6.44 3.93
N LYS A 83 10.20 -6.31 3.37
CA LYS A 83 11.25 -7.33 3.49
C LYS A 83 11.65 -7.60 4.93
N LYS A 84 11.75 -6.56 5.75
CA LYS A 84 12.11 -6.69 7.17
C LYS A 84 11.04 -7.40 7.99
N ILE A 85 9.78 -7.21 7.65
CA ILE A 85 8.63 -7.77 8.37
C ILE A 85 8.33 -9.20 7.91
N GLY A 86 8.80 -9.61 6.74
CA GLY A 86 8.44 -10.89 6.13
C GLY A 86 7.19 -10.79 5.25
N VAL A 87 6.91 -9.61 4.74
CA VAL A 87 5.87 -9.34 3.73
C VAL A 87 6.49 -9.54 2.36
N ARG A 88 5.77 -10.21 1.50
CA ARG A 88 6.21 -10.46 0.13
C ARG A 88 5.87 -9.32 -0.81
#